data_3b3e99e8bfa96c88ed1f68e488221f46
#
_entry.id   3b3e99e8bfa96c88ed1f68e488221f46
#
_cell.length_a   1.000
_cell.length_b   1.000
_cell.length_c   1.000
_cell.angle_alpha   90.00
_cell.angle_beta   90.00
_cell.angle_gamma   90.00
#
_symmetry.space_group_name_H-M   'P 1'
#
loop_
_entity.id
_entity.type
_entity.pdbx_description
1 polymer ?
#
loop_
_entity_poly.entity_id
_entity_poly.type
_entity_poly.pdbx_seq_one_letter_code
_entity_poly.pdbx_strand_id
1 'polypeptide(L)'
;MFLNNRRNKRLSVLAAVVLAALALFAPRGFWPWGNGDATPSGAAYEALVIVDGAPYRRIPLVSSAPRETFTVETARGKNIITVENGAIAVLDADCPARVCVRQGPISRPGEVIACLPHRLLIEVRDAP
;
A
#
# COMPACT_ATOMS: atom_id res chain seq x y z
N MET A 1 33.80 -39.69 -41.98
CA MET A 1 33.65 -38.92 -40.72
C MET A 1 33.40 -37.43 -40.95
N PHE A 2 32.70 -37.03 -42.01
CA PHE A 2 32.50 -35.61 -42.35
C PHE A 2 31.08 -35.22 -42.74
N LEU A 3 30.03 -35.96 -42.33
CA LEU A 3 28.65 -35.72 -42.76
C LEU A 3 27.71 -35.21 -41.67
N ASN A 4 28.17 -34.84 -40.47
CA ASN A 4 27.27 -34.49 -39.37
C ASN A 4 27.29 -33.01 -38.96
N ASN A 5 28.09 -32.15 -39.64
CA ASN A 5 28.24 -30.76 -39.20
C ASN A 5 27.19 -29.78 -39.79
N ARG A 6 26.51 -30.15 -40.86
CA ARG A 6 25.50 -29.25 -41.48
C ARG A 6 24.13 -29.33 -40.80
N ARG A 7 23.77 -30.47 -40.19
CA ARG A 7 22.51 -30.69 -39.47
C ARG A 7 22.52 -29.98 -38.13
N ASN A 8 23.64 -30.03 -37.41
CA ASN A 8 23.75 -29.36 -36.10
C ASN A 8 23.75 -27.85 -36.21
N LYS A 9 24.33 -27.27 -37.26
CA LYS A 9 24.27 -25.79 -37.46
C LYS A 9 22.89 -25.29 -37.75
N ARG A 10 22.05 -26.05 -38.46
CA ARG A 10 20.64 -25.65 -38.72
C ARG A 10 19.78 -25.80 -37.49
N LEU A 11 19.98 -26.81 -36.64
CA LEU A 11 19.30 -26.97 -35.37
C LEU A 11 19.70 -25.87 -34.38
N SER A 12 20.96 -25.48 -34.32
CA SER A 12 21.43 -24.41 -33.44
C SER A 12 20.86 -23.04 -33.84
N VAL A 13 20.74 -22.77 -35.14
CA VAL A 13 20.16 -21.50 -35.63
C VAL A 13 18.64 -21.46 -35.35
N LEU A 14 17.95 -22.58 -35.56
CA LEU A 14 16.50 -22.65 -35.24
C LEU A 14 16.23 -22.50 -33.74
N ALA A 15 17.07 -23.11 -32.91
CA ALA A 15 16.96 -22.94 -31.45
C ALA A 15 17.22 -21.48 -31.01
N ALA A 16 18.21 -20.81 -31.61
CA ALA A 16 18.47 -19.40 -31.32
C ALA A 16 17.34 -18.46 -31.78
N VAL A 17 16.72 -18.73 -32.92
CA VAL A 17 15.61 -17.95 -33.45
C VAL A 17 14.34 -18.13 -32.57
N VAL A 18 14.06 -19.34 -32.11
CA VAL A 18 12.94 -19.64 -31.21
C VAL A 18 13.13 -18.96 -29.85
N LEU A 19 14.35 -18.98 -29.31
CA LEU A 19 14.64 -18.28 -28.03
C LEU A 19 14.54 -16.76 -28.17
N ALA A 20 14.99 -16.19 -29.30
CA ALA A 20 14.84 -14.77 -29.57
C ALA A 20 13.38 -14.36 -29.78
N ALA A 21 12.57 -15.19 -30.43
CA ALA A 21 11.14 -14.95 -30.61
C ALA A 21 10.36 -15.02 -29.28
N LEU A 22 10.73 -15.94 -28.39
CA LEU A 22 10.15 -16.01 -27.03
C LEU A 22 10.52 -14.80 -26.18
N ALA A 23 11.72 -14.23 -26.35
CA ALA A 23 12.12 -13.01 -25.64
C ALA A 23 11.39 -11.75 -26.15
N LEU A 24 10.98 -11.73 -27.41
CA LEU A 24 10.21 -10.62 -28.01
C LEU A 24 8.71 -10.69 -27.70
N PHE A 25 8.21 -11.86 -27.35
CA PHE A 25 6.80 -12.10 -27.01
C PHE A 25 6.53 -12.14 -25.49
N ALA A 26 7.56 -11.94 -24.66
CA ALA A 26 7.32 -11.74 -23.24
C ALA A 26 6.47 -10.48 -23.06
N PRO A 27 5.24 -10.58 -22.52
CA PRO A 27 4.42 -9.39 -22.27
C PRO A 27 5.17 -8.52 -21.27
N ARG A 28 5.66 -7.39 -21.75
CA ARG A 28 6.30 -6.34 -20.94
C ARG A 28 5.31 -5.71 -19.97
N GLY A 29 4.62 -6.46 -19.21
CA GLY A 29 3.58 -5.93 -18.34
C GLY A 29 3.03 -6.93 -17.34
N PHE A 30 3.42 -8.19 -17.42
CA PHE A 30 3.01 -9.17 -16.45
C PHE A 30 4.02 -9.25 -15.29
N TRP A 31 4.10 -8.15 -14.54
CA TRP A 31 4.67 -8.15 -13.20
C TRP A 31 3.49 -8.12 -12.22
N PRO A 32 3.07 -9.26 -11.62
CA PRO A 32 1.92 -9.30 -10.73
C PRO A 32 2.19 -8.72 -9.34
N TRP A 33 3.33 -8.08 -9.17
CA TRP A 33 3.80 -7.57 -7.88
C TRP A 33 4.23 -6.10 -8.03
N GLY A 34 3.30 -5.18 -8.01
CA GLY A 34 3.71 -3.81 -8.18
C GLY A 34 2.62 -2.77 -8.02
N ASN A 35 1.84 -2.82 -6.96
CA ASN A 35 1.37 -1.61 -6.31
C ASN A 35 2.03 -1.59 -4.93
N GLY A 36 3.34 -1.44 -4.94
CA GLY A 36 4.08 -1.10 -3.76
C GLY A 36 3.78 0.36 -3.43
N ASP A 37 2.79 0.60 -2.58
CA ASP A 37 2.88 1.75 -1.70
C ASP A 37 4.22 1.56 -0.98
N ALA A 38 5.22 2.36 -1.36
CA ALA A 38 6.54 2.27 -0.78
C ALA A 38 6.42 2.65 0.70
N THR A 39 6.22 1.63 1.55
CA THR A 39 6.37 1.80 2.99
C THR A 39 7.80 2.25 3.22
N PRO A 40 8.05 3.42 3.82
CA PRO A 40 9.40 3.86 4.09
C PRO A 40 10.09 2.78 4.92
N SER A 41 11.24 2.31 4.45
CA SER A 41 12.05 1.30 5.12
C SER A 41 12.24 1.68 6.59
N GLY A 42 11.69 0.92 7.52
CA GLY A 42 11.82 1.14 8.96
C GLY A 42 10.52 1.30 9.75
N ALA A 43 9.36 1.35 9.10
CA ALA A 43 8.09 1.32 9.84
C ALA A 43 7.77 -0.13 10.22
N ALA A 44 7.66 -0.40 11.53
CA ALA A 44 7.17 -1.69 12.02
C ALA A 44 5.66 -1.82 11.89
N TYR A 45 4.93 -0.69 11.88
CA TYR A 45 3.48 -0.62 11.86
C TYR A 45 2.98 0.37 10.81
N GLU A 46 1.77 0.14 10.32
CA GLU A 46 1.06 1.07 9.45
C GLU A 46 -0.35 1.34 9.99
N ALA A 47 -0.87 2.53 9.72
CA ALA A 47 -2.26 2.86 9.93
C ALA A 47 -3.02 2.71 8.61
N LEU A 48 -4.08 1.90 8.60
CA LEU A 48 -5.02 1.80 7.50
C LEU A 48 -6.24 2.67 7.79
N VAL A 49 -6.44 3.68 6.98
CA VAL A 49 -7.65 4.50 7.00
C VAL A 49 -8.67 3.90 6.03
N ILE A 50 -9.86 3.60 6.53
CA ILE A 50 -10.96 2.98 5.79
C ILE A 50 -12.14 3.93 5.81
N VAL A 51 -12.76 4.17 4.67
CA VAL A 51 -13.95 5.01 4.52
C VAL A 51 -15.03 4.22 3.77
N ASP A 52 -16.23 4.19 4.32
CA ASP A 52 -17.36 3.42 3.77
C ASP A 52 -17.03 1.94 3.51
N GLY A 53 -16.12 1.35 4.31
CA GLY A 53 -15.69 -0.03 4.18
C GLY A 53 -14.60 -0.28 3.12
N ALA A 54 -14.14 0.76 2.42
CA ALA A 54 -13.07 0.67 1.44
C ALA A 54 -11.75 1.28 1.97
N PRO A 55 -10.59 0.70 1.68
CA PRO A 55 -9.30 1.30 2.00
C PRO A 55 -9.18 2.67 1.33
N TYR A 56 -8.92 3.70 2.11
CA TYR A 56 -8.74 5.07 1.65
C TYR A 56 -7.26 5.45 1.58
N ARG A 57 -6.51 5.17 2.66
CA ARG A 57 -5.08 5.51 2.74
C ARG A 57 -4.34 4.59 3.69
N ARG A 58 -3.10 4.25 3.34
CA ARG A 58 -2.14 3.56 4.21
C ARG A 58 -1.04 4.53 4.60
N ILE A 59 -0.68 4.55 5.87
CA ILE A 59 0.28 5.51 6.42
C ILE A 59 1.26 4.75 7.30
N PRO A 60 2.54 4.71 6.96
CA PRO A 60 3.55 4.11 7.81
C PRO A 60 3.72 4.93 9.09
N LEU A 61 3.72 4.26 10.23
CA LEU A 61 3.90 4.88 11.54
C LEU A 61 5.38 4.88 11.91
N VAL A 62 6.08 5.95 11.53
CA VAL A 62 7.51 6.15 11.78
C VAL A 62 7.69 7.25 12.81
N SER A 63 8.36 6.92 13.93
CA SER A 63 8.54 7.88 15.03
C SER A 63 9.38 9.11 14.67
N SER A 64 10.27 8.98 13.67
CA SER A 64 11.12 10.08 13.20
C SER A 64 10.51 10.87 12.03
N ALA A 65 9.33 10.46 11.53
CA ALA A 65 8.67 11.16 10.45
C ALA A 65 8.15 12.54 10.91
N PRO A 66 8.19 13.55 10.04
CA PRO A 66 7.60 14.84 10.34
C PRO A 66 6.09 14.70 10.56
N ARG A 67 5.54 15.60 11.37
CA ARG A 67 4.09 15.65 11.57
C ARG A 67 3.37 15.87 10.25
N GLU A 68 2.40 15.03 9.99
CA GLU A 68 1.49 15.15 8.86
C GLU A 68 0.07 15.37 9.36
N THR A 69 -0.67 16.27 8.71
CA THR A 69 -2.10 16.49 8.99
C THR A 69 -2.85 16.52 7.67
N PHE A 70 -3.95 15.77 7.58
CA PHE A 70 -4.79 15.73 6.38
C PHE A 70 -6.27 15.60 6.75
N THR A 71 -7.12 15.99 5.82
CA THR A 71 -8.58 15.92 6.00
C THR A 71 -9.15 14.78 5.17
N VAL A 72 -9.98 13.96 5.81
CA VAL A 72 -10.86 13.00 5.13
C VAL A 72 -12.24 13.61 5.07
N GLU A 73 -12.70 13.92 3.87
CA GLU A 73 -14.01 14.52 3.62
C GLU A 73 -14.91 13.51 2.90
N THR A 74 -16.13 13.34 3.40
CA THR A 74 -17.13 12.43 2.87
C THR A 74 -18.46 13.17 2.73
N ALA A 75 -19.43 12.57 2.06
CA ALA A 75 -20.80 13.13 2.02
C ALA A 75 -21.47 13.23 3.41
N ARG A 76 -20.88 12.62 4.46
CA ARG A 76 -21.41 12.56 5.83
C ARG A 76 -20.73 13.53 6.78
N GLY A 77 -19.64 14.16 6.36
CA GLY A 77 -18.85 15.09 7.18
C GLY A 77 -17.36 14.89 7.01
N LYS A 78 -16.59 15.56 7.83
CA LYS A 78 -15.13 15.59 7.75
C LYS A 78 -14.46 15.16 9.05
N ASN A 79 -13.28 14.54 8.89
CA ASN A 79 -12.36 14.25 9.98
C ASN A 79 -10.99 14.82 9.63
N ILE A 80 -10.39 15.54 10.55
CA ILE A 80 -9.00 15.99 10.46
C ILE A 80 -8.13 14.99 11.20
N ILE A 81 -7.21 14.37 10.50
CA ILE A 81 -6.34 13.30 11.01
C ILE A 81 -4.93 13.84 11.11
N THR A 82 -4.23 13.52 12.17
CA THR A 82 -2.81 13.83 12.36
C THR A 82 -2.01 12.57 12.60
N VAL A 83 -0.81 12.54 12.02
CA VAL A 83 0.19 11.49 12.24
C VAL A 83 1.43 12.17 12.79
N GLU A 84 1.91 11.72 13.92
CA GLU A 84 3.04 12.33 14.63
C GLU A 84 3.69 11.30 15.56
N ASN A 85 5.02 11.28 15.61
CA ASN A 85 5.79 10.41 16.53
C ASN A 85 5.40 8.91 16.45
N GLY A 86 5.08 8.42 15.26
CA GLY A 86 4.67 7.01 15.06
C GLY A 86 3.26 6.69 15.56
N ALA A 87 2.43 7.68 15.81
CA ALA A 87 1.04 7.53 16.22
C ALA A 87 0.10 8.28 15.27
N ILE A 88 -1.16 7.84 15.20
CA ILE A 88 -2.22 8.47 14.42
C ILE A 88 -3.40 8.81 15.32
N ALA A 89 -4.02 9.96 15.10
CA ALA A 89 -5.17 10.42 15.86
C ALA A 89 -6.15 11.19 14.98
N VAL A 90 -7.41 11.25 15.38
CA VAL A 90 -8.37 12.22 14.85
C VAL A 90 -8.26 13.50 15.68
N LEU A 91 -7.74 14.56 15.07
CA LEU A 91 -7.52 15.85 15.71
C LEU A 91 -8.85 16.61 15.88
N ASP A 92 -9.68 16.56 14.86
CA ASP A 92 -10.99 17.21 14.86
C ASP A 92 -11.98 16.47 13.95
N ALA A 93 -13.28 16.60 14.24
CA ALA A 93 -14.35 16.04 13.43
C ALA A 93 -15.65 16.82 13.68
N ASP A 94 -16.48 16.95 12.66
CA ASP A 94 -17.80 17.59 12.77
C ASP A 94 -18.92 16.63 13.16
N CYS A 95 -18.60 15.39 13.56
CA CYS A 95 -19.58 14.46 14.11
C CYS A 95 -20.08 14.90 15.50
N PRO A 96 -21.39 14.73 15.80
CA PRO A 96 -21.99 15.28 17.03
C PRO A 96 -21.34 14.81 18.33
N ALA A 97 -21.03 13.52 18.42
CA ALA A 97 -20.50 12.93 19.66
C ALA A 97 -18.98 13.10 19.83
N ARG A 98 -18.23 13.35 18.76
CA ARG A 98 -16.76 13.53 18.77
C ARG A 98 -15.99 12.42 19.51
N VAL A 99 -16.51 11.18 19.50
CA VAL A 99 -15.90 10.04 20.19
C VAL A 99 -14.53 9.73 19.59
N CYS A 100 -14.42 9.78 18.27
CA CYS A 100 -13.15 9.55 17.55
C CYS A 100 -12.05 10.54 17.97
N VAL A 101 -12.40 11.80 18.25
CA VAL A 101 -11.45 12.82 18.75
C VAL A 101 -11.01 12.52 20.18
N ARG A 102 -11.97 12.15 21.05
CA ARG A 102 -11.67 11.85 22.47
C ARG A 102 -10.92 10.53 22.67
N GLN A 103 -10.92 9.66 21.68
CA GLN A 103 -10.22 8.38 21.75
C GLN A 103 -8.71 8.57 21.85
N GLY A 104 -8.17 9.67 21.30
CA GLY A 104 -6.75 10.00 21.36
C GLY A 104 -5.91 9.23 20.35
N PRO A 105 -4.57 9.35 20.44
CA PRO A 105 -3.66 8.73 19.50
C PRO A 105 -3.54 7.21 19.72
N ILE A 106 -3.43 6.48 18.61
CA ILE A 106 -3.16 5.04 18.57
C ILE A 106 -1.86 4.77 17.81
N SER A 107 -1.11 3.74 18.20
CA SER A 107 0.21 3.43 17.65
C SER A 107 0.56 1.94 17.62
N ARG A 108 -0.28 1.06 18.17
CA ARG A 108 0.01 -0.37 18.33
C ARG A 108 -0.93 -1.22 17.47
N PRO A 109 -0.48 -2.35 16.93
CA PRO A 109 -1.33 -3.28 16.19
C PRO A 109 -2.57 -3.69 17.00
N GLY A 110 -3.72 -3.68 16.34
CA GLY A 110 -5.02 -3.99 16.93
C GLY A 110 -5.75 -2.80 17.55
N GLU A 111 -5.11 -1.64 17.70
CA GLU A 111 -5.79 -0.42 18.10
C GLU A 111 -6.59 0.18 16.95
N VAL A 112 -7.77 0.70 17.26
CA VAL A 112 -8.74 1.21 16.27
C VAL A 112 -9.36 2.51 16.74
N ILE A 113 -9.51 3.48 15.83
CA ILE A 113 -10.37 4.65 16.01
C ILE A 113 -11.56 4.52 15.05
N ALA A 114 -12.77 4.72 15.55
CA ALA A 114 -13.98 4.66 14.74
C ALA A 114 -14.78 5.97 14.83
N CYS A 115 -15.14 6.51 13.68
CA CYS A 115 -16.15 7.55 13.53
C CYS A 115 -17.35 6.99 12.78
N LEU A 116 -18.31 6.45 13.53
CA LEU A 116 -19.48 5.78 12.96
C LEU A 116 -20.36 6.69 12.10
N PRO A 117 -20.65 7.95 12.50
CA PRO A 117 -21.44 8.85 11.66
C PRO A 117 -20.80 9.09 10.28
N HIS A 118 -19.47 9.16 10.20
CA HIS A 118 -18.74 9.39 8.96
C HIS A 118 -18.29 8.10 8.25
N ARG A 119 -18.59 6.92 8.85
CA ARG A 119 -18.11 5.61 8.39
C ARG A 119 -16.59 5.55 8.16
N LEU A 120 -15.87 6.24 9.03
CA LEU A 120 -14.42 6.23 9.03
C LEU A 120 -13.90 5.28 10.11
N LEU A 121 -12.97 4.44 9.73
CA LEU A 121 -12.22 3.54 10.61
C LEU A 121 -10.73 3.74 10.38
N ILE A 122 -9.97 3.82 11.44
CA ILE A 122 -8.50 3.82 11.41
C ILE A 122 -8.04 2.63 12.21
N GLU A 123 -7.29 1.73 11.60
CA GLU A 123 -6.74 0.52 12.21
C GLU A 123 -5.22 0.54 12.13
N VAL A 124 -4.55 0.26 13.25
CA VAL A 124 -3.09 0.02 13.27
C VAL A 124 -2.83 -1.47 13.13
N ARG A 125 -1.92 -1.81 12.24
CA ARG A 125 -1.51 -3.19 11.95
C ARG A 125 -0.01 -3.28 11.67
N ASP A 126 0.51 -4.49 11.60
CA ASP A 126 1.87 -4.73 11.17
C ASP A 126 2.04 -4.27 9.70
N ALA A 127 3.14 -3.59 9.42
CA ALA A 127 3.50 -3.24 8.07
C ALA A 127 3.89 -4.50 7.27
N PRO A 128 3.53 -4.58 5.96
CA PRO A 128 3.83 -5.73 5.12
C PRO A 128 5.32 -5.98 4.90
#